data_71f8ad79c1762a4e6391a89ac134c801
#
_entry.id   71f8ad79c1762a4e6391a89ac134c801
#
_cell.length_a   1.000
_cell.length_b   1.000
_cell.length_c   1.000
_cell.angle_alpha   90.00
_cell.angle_beta   90.00
_cell.angle_gamma   90.00
#
_symmetry.space_group_name_H-M   'P 1'
#
loop_
_entity.id
_entity.type
_entity.pdbx_description
1 polymer ?
#
loop_
_entity_poly.entity_id
_entity_poly.type
_entity_poly.pdbx_seq_one_letter_code
_entity_poly.pdbx_strand_id
1 'polypeptide(L)'
;MVKRRRWKSKLQVRGVIMKKVVKFGGSSLANAEQFQKVGDIIRSDESRRYVVPSAPGKRFDEDIKVTDMLYGCYDAASKGEDITEKLNAIKERYYEII
;
A
#
# COMPACT_ATOMS: atom_id res chain seq x y z
N MET A 1 3.37 -8.49 -6.76
CA MET A 1 3.82 -9.46 -5.79
C MET A 1 4.72 -8.86 -4.75
N VAL A 2 4.50 -9.21 -3.51
CA VAL A 2 5.32 -8.68 -2.43
C VAL A 2 6.66 -9.38 -2.41
N LYS A 3 7.74 -8.63 -2.56
CA LYS A 3 9.04 -9.19 -2.44
C LYS A 3 9.41 -9.21 -1.00
N ARG A 4 9.80 -10.38 -0.50
CA ARG A 4 10.31 -10.47 0.79
C ARG A 4 11.70 -10.01 0.79
N ARG A 5 11.99 -8.93 1.44
CA ARG A 5 13.34 -8.52 1.61
C ARG A 5 13.97 -9.29 2.71
N ARG A 6 15.22 -9.70 2.55
CA ARG A 6 15.93 -10.27 3.58
C ARG A 6 16.42 -9.20 4.45
N TRP A 7 15.87 -9.03 5.55
CA TRP A 7 16.38 -8.13 6.55
C TRP A 7 17.29 -8.89 7.43
N LYS A 8 18.54 -8.49 7.45
CA LYS A 8 19.46 -9.14 8.26
C LYS A 8 19.14 -8.89 9.65
N SER A 9 19.06 -9.93 10.34
CA SER A 9 18.70 -9.77 11.63
C SER A 9 19.75 -9.52 12.49
N LYS A 10 20.37 -8.62 12.53
CA LYS A 10 21.30 -8.37 13.46
C LYS A 10 20.75 -7.84 14.55
N LEU A 11 20.35 -8.18 15.21
CA LEU A 11 19.62 -7.69 15.87
C LEU A 11 19.70 -7.34 17.15
N GLN A 12 20.32 -8.02 17.97
CA GLN A 12 20.44 -7.70 19.31
C GLN A 12 21.80 -7.43 19.65
N VAL A 13 22.14 -6.27 20.09
CA VAL A 13 23.41 -5.96 20.62
C VAL A 13 23.12 -5.57 22.02
N ARG A 14 23.52 -6.38 22.97
CA ARG A 14 23.36 -6.09 24.40
C ARG A 14 21.95 -5.78 24.80
N GLY A 15 21.03 -6.58 24.35
CA GLY A 15 19.64 -6.41 24.72
C GLY A 15 18.89 -5.35 23.96
N VAL A 16 19.55 -4.64 23.06
CA VAL A 16 18.88 -3.65 22.24
C VAL A 16 18.33 -4.33 21.01
N ILE A 17 17.01 -4.21 20.80
CA ILE A 17 16.38 -4.77 19.61
C ILE A 17 16.36 -3.69 18.56
N MET A 18 16.90 -3.99 17.38
CA MET A 18 16.86 -3.07 16.28
C MET A 18 15.45 -3.05 15.70
N LYS A 19 14.89 -1.85 15.56
CA LYS A 19 13.59 -1.69 14.94
C LYS A 19 13.79 -1.48 13.44
N LYS A 20 12.92 -2.08 12.66
CA LYS A 20 12.98 -1.97 11.20
C LYS A 20 11.87 -1.09 10.69
N VAL A 21 12.19 -0.36 9.63
CA VAL A 21 11.20 0.39 8.87
C VAL A 21 10.99 -0.38 7.57
N VAL A 22 9.77 -0.73 7.25
CA VAL A 22 9.45 -1.47 6.03
C VAL A 22 8.52 -0.65 5.16
N LYS A 23 8.75 -0.71 3.86
CA LYS A 23 7.94 0.03 2.91
C LYS A 23 7.32 -0.94 1.92
N PHE A 24 6.05 -0.75 1.64
CA PHE A 24 5.35 -1.56 0.65
C PHE A 24 4.87 -0.67 -0.48
N GLY A 25 5.24 -1.02 -1.71
CA GLY A 25 4.83 -0.28 -2.90
C GLY A 25 3.41 -0.57 -3.32
N GLY A 26 2.94 0.15 -4.33
CA GLY A 26 1.55 0.07 -4.76
C GLY A 26 1.09 -1.29 -5.22
N SER A 27 1.94 -2.03 -5.96
CA SER A 27 1.59 -3.38 -6.42
C SER A 27 1.41 -4.36 -5.28
N SER A 28 2.09 -4.12 -4.16
CA SER A 28 1.97 -4.96 -2.96
C SER A 28 0.66 -4.71 -2.23
N LEU A 29 -0.07 -3.67 -2.58
CA LEU A 29 -1.30 -3.25 -1.91
C LEU A 29 -2.46 -3.17 -2.89
N ALA A 30 -2.36 -3.83 -4.04
CA ALA A 30 -3.32 -3.68 -5.12
C ALA A 30 -4.68 -4.31 -4.83
N ASN A 31 -4.72 -5.38 -4.05
CA ASN A 31 -5.98 -6.07 -3.74
C ASN A 31 -5.91 -6.73 -2.36
N ALA A 32 -7.01 -7.35 -1.93
CA ALA A 32 -7.12 -7.96 -0.62
C ALA A 32 -6.08 -9.07 -0.39
N GLU A 33 -5.82 -9.88 -1.40
CA GLU A 33 -4.86 -10.97 -1.29
C GLU A 33 -3.46 -10.43 -1.01
N GLN A 34 -3.06 -9.37 -1.71
CA GLN A 34 -1.76 -8.75 -1.48
C GLN A 34 -1.67 -8.11 -0.10
N PHE A 35 -2.77 -7.50 0.37
CA PHE A 35 -2.82 -6.96 1.74
C PHE A 35 -2.60 -8.04 2.78
N GLN A 36 -3.16 -9.23 2.57
CA GLN A 36 -2.94 -10.33 3.50
C GLN A 36 -1.47 -10.76 3.53
N LYS A 37 -0.84 -10.81 2.38
CA LYS A 37 0.59 -11.13 2.30
C LYS A 37 1.44 -10.10 3.04
N VAL A 38 1.10 -8.83 2.90
CA VAL A 38 1.78 -7.76 3.62
C VAL A 38 1.62 -7.95 5.13
N GLY A 39 0.40 -8.24 5.57
CA GLY A 39 0.13 -8.50 6.98
C GLY A 39 0.95 -9.66 7.53
N ASP A 40 1.07 -10.73 6.76
CA ASP A 40 1.88 -11.88 7.16
C ASP A 40 3.35 -11.53 7.29
N ILE A 41 3.86 -10.73 6.36
CA ILE A 41 5.26 -10.28 6.41
C ILE A 41 5.51 -9.44 7.65
N ILE A 42 4.60 -8.52 7.96
CA ILE A 42 4.74 -7.67 9.14
C ILE A 42 4.72 -8.50 10.41
N ARG A 43 3.79 -9.44 10.50
CA ARG A 43 3.66 -10.27 11.70
C ARG A 43 4.78 -11.28 11.88
N SER A 44 5.49 -11.60 10.81
CA SER A 44 6.55 -12.61 10.89
C SER A 44 7.82 -12.13 11.59
N ASP A 45 7.95 -10.84 11.85
CA ASP A 45 9.14 -10.29 12.50
C ASP A 45 8.73 -9.09 13.37
N GLU A 46 8.83 -9.25 14.66
CA GLU A 46 8.44 -8.20 15.61
C GLU A 46 9.25 -6.93 15.48
N SER A 47 10.42 -6.97 14.90
CA SER A 47 11.24 -5.78 14.72
C SER A 47 10.72 -4.87 13.62
N ARG A 48 9.77 -5.33 12.79
CA ARG A 48 9.13 -4.51 11.77
C ARG A 48 8.07 -3.63 12.39
N ARG A 49 8.51 -2.58 13.05
CA ARG A 49 7.63 -1.74 13.87
C ARG A 49 7.08 -0.53 13.12
N TYR A 50 7.77 -0.08 12.11
CA TYR A 50 7.37 1.09 11.36
C TYR A 50 7.06 0.68 9.92
N VAL A 51 5.80 0.87 9.52
CA VAL A 51 5.32 0.44 8.21
C VAL A 51 4.90 1.65 7.40
N VAL A 52 5.44 1.77 6.20
CA VAL A 52 5.10 2.86 5.30
C VAL A 52 4.42 2.27 4.07
N PRO A 53 3.09 2.31 4.00
CA PRO A 53 2.37 1.77 2.85
C PRO A 53 2.21 2.84 1.77
N SER A 54 2.18 2.40 0.53
CA SER A 54 1.79 3.25 -0.59
C SER A 54 0.27 3.19 -0.77
N ALA A 55 -0.28 3.98 -1.68
CA ALA A 55 -1.66 3.79 -2.13
C ALA A 55 -1.73 2.53 -3.00
N PRO A 56 -2.90 1.90 -3.12
CA PRO A 56 -3.03 0.71 -3.94
C PRO A 56 -2.62 0.97 -5.40
N GLY A 57 -1.84 0.05 -5.94
CA GLY A 57 -1.38 0.13 -7.32
C GLY A 57 -2.31 -0.58 -8.28
N LYS A 58 -1.80 -0.89 -9.46
CA LYS A 58 -2.57 -1.58 -10.48
C LYS A 58 -2.85 -3.02 -10.06
N ARG A 59 -4.07 -3.48 -10.32
CA ARG A 59 -4.46 -4.88 -10.10
C ARG A 59 -4.07 -5.74 -11.31
N PHE A 60 -3.96 -5.10 -12.48
CA PHE A 60 -3.56 -5.75 -13.74
C PHE A 60 -2.97 -4.68 -14.66
N ASP A 61 -2.38 -5.06 -15.78
CA ASP A 61 -1.58 -4.13 -16.60
C ASP A 61 -2.34 -2.88 -17.06
N GLU A 62 -3.59 -3.02 -17.44
CA GLU A 62 -4.37 -1.89 -17.93
C GLU A 62 -5.11 -1.13 -16.83
N ASP A 63 -4.92 -1.51 -15.60
CA ASP A 63 -5.60 -0.85 -14.49
C ASP A 63 -4.98 0.53 -14.20
N ILE A 64 -5.67 1.30 -13.38
CA ILE A 64 -5.23 2.64 -12.99
C ILE A 64 -4.80 2.62 -11.54
N LYS A 65 -3.68 3.23 -11.24
CA LYS A 65 -3.23 3.37 -9.86
C LYS A 65 -4.15 4.32 -9.10
N VAL A 66 -4.36 4.06 -7.83
CA VAL A 66 -5.20 4.94 -7.00
C VAL A 66 -4.64 6.36 -6.97
N THR A 67 -3.33 6.55 -6.96
CA THR A 67 -2.74 7.89 -7.00
C THR A 67 -3.16 8.64 -8.26
N ASP A 68 -3.23 7.95 -9.40
CA ASP A 68 -3.66 8.59 -10.65
C ASP A 68 -5.15 8.92 -10.61
N MET A 69 -5.95 8.07 -9.96
CA MET A 69 -7.37 8.36 -9.75
C MET A 69 -7.56 9.61 -8.88
N LEU A 70 -6.71 9.77 -7.87
CA LEU A 70 -6.77 10.96 -7.01
C LEU A 70 -6.37 12.22 -7.78
N TYR A 71 -5.34 12.14 -8.63
CA TYR A 71 -4.97 13.26 -9.49
C TYR A 71 -6.11 13.61 -10.45
N GLY A 72 -6.82 12.60 -10.96
CA GLY A 72 -7.99 12.83 -11.81
C GLY A 72 -9.10 13.58 -11.09
N CYS A 73 -9.35 13.24 -9.82
CA CYS A 73 -10.32 13.95 -9.00
C CYS A 73 -9.91 15.41 -8.79
N TYR A 74 -8.65 15.63 -8.46
CA TYR A 74 -8.15 16.98 -8.25
C TYR A 74 -8.30 17.82 -9.52
N ASP A 75 -7.93 17.26 -10.65
CA ASP A 75 -7.98 17.94 -11.93
C ASP A 75 -9.42 18.35 -12.27
N ALA A 76 -10.36 17.43 -12.12
CA ALA A 76 -11.76 17.70 -12.36
C ALA A 76 -12.31 18.75 -11.39
N ALA A 77 -11.97 18.63 -10.12
CA ALA A 77 -12.43 19.60 -9.11
C ALA A 77 -11.88 21.00 -9.39
N SER A 78 -10.63 21.10 -9.83
CA SER A 78 -10.03 22.39 -10.13
C SER A 78 -10.68 23.08 -11.32
N LYS A 79 -11.36 22.33 -12.17
CA LYS A 79 -12.10 22.86 -13.31
C LYS A 79 -13.58 23.08 -12.99
N GLY A 80 -13.98 22.83 -11.75
CA GLY A 80 -15.37 22.98 -11.35
C GLY A 80 -16.29 21.87 -11.81
N GLU A 81 -15.73 20.73 -12.22
CA GLU A 81 -16.53 19.58 -12.68
C GLU A 81 -17.00 18.74 -11.51
N ASP A 82 -18.08 17.98 -11.73
CA ASP A 82 -18.58 17.08 -10.71
C ASP A 82 -17.65 15.88 -10.58
N ILE A 83 -17.21 15.58 -9.37
CA ILE A 83 -16.26 14.49 -9.12
C ILE A 83 -16.94 13.25 -8.54
N THR A 84 -18.27 13.22 -8.47
CA THR A 84 -18.99 12.11 -7.84
C THR A 84 -18.61 10.74 -8.40
N GLU A 85 -18.60 10.58 -9.72
CA GLU A 85 -18.26 9.30 -10.32
C GLU A 85 -16.81 8.92 -10.09
N LYS A 86 -15.92 9.89 -10.16
CA LYS A 86 -14.48 9.63 -9.94
C LYS A 86 -14.22 9.23 -8.49
N LEU A 87 -14.90 9.89 -7.58
CA LEU A 87 -14.77 9.58 -6.17
C LEU A 87 -15.34 8.20 -5.85
N ASN A 88 -16.47 7.85 -6.45
CA ASN A 88 -17.07 6.53 -6.26
C ASN A 88 -16.18 5.43 -6.78
N ALA A 89 -15.49 5.64 -7.89
CA ALA A 89 -14.54 4.65 -8.43
C ALA A 89 -13.40 4.38 -7.44
N ILE A 90 -12.91 5.40 -6.77
CA ILE A 90 -11.88 5.25 -5.74
C ILE A 90 -12.42 4.46 -4.55
N LYS A 91 -13.64 4.81 -4.11
CA LYS A 91 -14.26 4.10 -3.00
C LYS A 91 -14.42 2.62 -3.31
N GLU A 92 -14.84 2.28 -4.51
CA GLU A 92 -15.01 0.89 -4.91
C GLU A 92 -13.69 0.12 -4.88
N ARG A 93 -12.59 0.76 -5.28
CA ARG A 93 -11.28 0.15 -5.20
C ARG A 93 -10.91 -0.24 -3.77
N TYR A 94 -11.18 0.63 -2.84
CA TYR A 94 -10.90 0.35 -1.43
C TYR A 94 -11.87 -0.66 -0.84
N TYR A 95 -13.12 -0.63 -1.25
CA TYR A 95 -14.10 -1.61 -0.76
C TYR A 95 -13.77 -3.04 -1.19
N GLU A 96 -13.18 -3.20 -2.38
CA GLU A 96 -12.72 -4.52 -2.81
C GLU A 96 -11.61 -5.07 -1.91
N ILE A 97 -10.84 -4.20 -1.29
CA ILE A 97 -9.75 -4.60 -0.42
C ILE A 97 -10.25 -4.95 0.98
N ILE A 98 -11.23 -4.21 1.46
CA ILE A 98 -11.79 -4.42 2.77
C ILE A 98 -12.74 -5.60 2.77
#